data_5e8fe88cc0e259532a9675dc4ab2f96c
#
_entry.id   5e8fe88cc0e259532a9675dc4ab2f96c
#
_cell.length_a   1.000
_cell.length_b   1.000
_cell.length_c   1.000
_cell.angle_alpha   90.00
_cell.angle_beta   90.00
_cell.angle_gamma   90.00
#
_symmetry.space_group_name_H-M   'P 1'
#
loop_
_entity.id
_entity.type
_entity.pdbx_description
1 polymer ?
#
loop_
_entity_poly.entity_id
_entity_poly.type
_entity_poly.pdbx_seq_one_letter_code
_entity_poly.pdbx_strand_id
1 'polypeptide(L)'
;MVPRVETIDDFGTVLSKHRVDNKRRLVTGFSALAIGAVFGVLGVYLFVNVDDTVSYAANRTIGVGIGIGLCGLVIAAISLGRAFRGGSDEYFEVREHGLVHATARQVRGWTWDSIDDVVSSRPLRETALSRRLGSGRVLVSFDNGQKTRFDGMVADRHTLEAAIQSRYPGVVRADRMDWARKVGSWWLAFAAVFLAAGIWMIVTIANSKSEQIVETSSGSTAIEISTVSDAGYVWLAVGLVVCLLGLITSASFYFAYRR
;
A
#
# COMPACT_ATOMS: atom_id res chain seq x y z
N MET A 1 5.53 38.66 0.35
CA MET A 1 4.10 38.89 0.65
C MET A 1 3.73 37.74 1.61
N VAL A 2 3.46 38.04 2.89
CA VAL A 2 3.11 37.02 3.88
C VAL A 2 1.66 36.61 3.57
N PRO A 3 1.38 35.32 3.37
CA PRO A 3 0.01 34.89 3.14
C PRO A 3 -0.80 35.23 4.40
N ARG A 4 -1.86 36.01 4.21
CA ARG A 4 -2.84 36.33 5.24
C ARG A 4 -3.39 34.97 5.73
N VAL A 5 -3.25 34.68 7.01
CA VAL A 5 -3.91 33.53 7.63
C VAL A 5 -5.39 33.88 7.61
N GLU A 6 -6.12 33.38 6.62
CA GLU A 6 -7.56 33.49 6.54
C GLU A 6 -8.13 32.79 7.76
N THR A 7 -8.88 33.50 8.56
CA THR A 7 -9.61 32.91 9.67
C THR A 7 -10.68 31.98 9.11
N ILE A 8 -10.96 30.87 9.77
CA ILE A 8 -11.95 29.87 9.30
C ILE A 8 -13.31 30.52 9.04
N ASP A 9 -13.62 31.60 9.75
CA ASP A 9 -14.87 32.33 9.62
C ASP A 9 -15.00 33.09 8.28
N ASP A 10 -13.88 33.37 7.59
CA ASP A 10 -13.88 34.04 6.28
C ASP A 10 -14.46 33.16 5.16
N PHE A 11 -14.61 31.81 5.40
CA PHE A 11 -15.17 30.89 4.42
C PHE A 11 -16.71 30.80 4.43
N GLY A 12 -17.39 31.62 5.22
CA GLY A 12 -18.85 31.66 5.30
C GLY A 12 -19.46 30.49 6.07
N THR A 13 -20.75 30.24 5.87
CA THR A 13 -21.49 29.20 6.61
C THR A 13 -21.12 27.80 6.18
N VAL A 14 -21.22 26.84 7.12
CA VAL A 14 -20.96 25.42 6.86
C VAL A 14 -22.17 24.82 6.15
N LEU A 15 -21.96 24.33 4.93
CA LEU A 15 -23.00 23.68 4.12
C LEU A 15 -23.06 22.15 4.43
N SER A 16 -21.91 21.53 4.56
CA SER A 16 -21.82 20.10 4.95
C SER A 16 -20.51 19.79 5.65
N LYS A 17 -20.56 18.77 6.53
CA LYS A 17 -19.40 18.29 7.30
C LYS A 17 -19.24 16.78 7.13
N HIS A 18 -18.08 16.38 6.67
CA HIS A 18 -17.74 14.99 6.35
C HIS A 18 -16.62 14.50 7.24
N ARG A 19 -16.94 13.66 8.21
CA ARG A 19 -15.96 13.09 9.13
C ARG A 19 -15.16 11.98 8.45
N VAL A 20 -13.91 11.86 8.84
CA VAL A 20 -13.04 10.74 8.41
C VAL A 20 -13.12 9.61 9.43
N ASP A 21 -13.38 8.39 8.98
CA ASP A 21 -13.42 7.19 9.84
C ASP A 21 -11.99 6.75 10.22
N ASN A 22 -11.41 7.48 11.15
CA ASN A 22 -10.07 7.22 11.63
C ASN A 22 -10.00 5.96 12.51
N LYS A 23 -11.13 5.59 13.16
CA LYS A 23 -11.24 4.35 13.92
C LYS A 23 -10.97 3.14 13.02
N ARG A 24 -11.50 3.16 11.81
CA ARG A 24 -11.28 2.10 10.83
C ARG A 24 -9.84 2.02 10.36
N ARG A 25 -9.15 3.16 10.19
CA ARG A 25 -7.71 3.21 9.90
C ARG A 25 -6.90 2.56 11.03
N LEU A 26 -7.24 2.88 12.29
CA LEU A 26 -6.60 2.28 13.47
C LEU A 26 -6.83 0.77 13.52
N VAL A 27 -8.07 0.30 13.37
CA VAL A 27 -8.38 -1.13 13.37
C VAL A 27 -7.59 -1.86 12.27
N THR A 28 -7.57 -1.34 11.06
CA THR A 28 -6.79 -1.93 9.96
C THR A 28 -5.30 -1.95 10.29
N GLY A 29 -4.77 -0.86 10.84
CA GLY A 29 -3.36 -0.76 11.20
C GLY A 29 -2.96 -1.71 12.32
N PHE A 30 -3.73 -1.78 13.39
CA PHE A 30 -3.45 -2.70 14.51
C PHE A 30 -3.65 -4.17 14.12
N SER A 31 -4.65 -4.49 13.30
CA SER A 31 -4.82 -5.86 12.78
C SER A 31 -3.63 -6.29 11.92
N ALA A 32 -3.15 -5.40 11.04
CA ALA A 32 -1.97 -5.68 10.23
C ALA A 32 -0.70 -5.80 11.08
N LEU A 33 -0.56 -4.97 12.14
CA LEU A 33 0.53 -5.04 13.09
C LEU A 33 0.53 -6.37 13.85
N ALA A 34 -0.63 -6.80 14.35
CA ALA A 34 -0.76 -8.06 15.07
C ALA A 34 -0.40 -9.27 14.20
N ILE A 35 -0.95 -9.31 12.97
CA ILE A 35 -0.61 -10.36 12.00
C ILE A 35 0.89 -10.31 11.67
N GLY A 36 1.41 -9.12 11.38
CA GLY A 36 2.82 -8.93 11.05
C GLY A 36 3.75 -9.34 12.20
N ALA A 37 3.42 -9.01 13.44
CA ALA A 37 4.19 -9.38 14.62
C ALA A 37 4.15 -10.90 14.87
N VAL A 38 2.98 -11.54 14.82
CA VAL A 38 2.86 -12.98 15.04
C VAL A 38 3.68 -13.76 14.01
N PHE A 39 3.48 -13.50 12.72
CA PHE A 39 4.20 -14.22 11.67
C PHE A 39 5.68 -13.84 11.62
N GLY A 40 6.04 -12.60 11.88
CA GLY A 40 7.42 -12.15 11.93
C GLY A 40 8.19 -12.76 13.09
N VAL A 41 7.64 -12.69 14.33
CA VAL A 41 8.28 -13.27 15.52
C VAL A 41 8.38 -14.79 15.40
N LEU A 42 7.29 -15.46 14.99
CA LEU A 42 7.30 -16.90 14.79
C LEU A 42 8.32 -17.33 13.74
N GLY A 43 8.36 -16.60 12.61
CA GLY A 43 9.32 -16.88 11.53
C GLY A 43 10.76 -16.70 11.99
N VAL A 44 11.08 -15.61 12.71
CA VAL A 44 12.42 -15.38 13.26
C VAL A 44 12.77 -16.41 14.35
N TYR A 45 11.82 -16.71 15.24
CA TYR A 45 12.02 -17.71 16.28
C TYR A 45 12.36 -19.08 15.68
N LEU A 46 11.59 -19.53 14.69
CA LEU A 46 11.86 -20.77 13.98
C LEU A 46 13.20 -20.72 13.25
N PHE A 47 13.53 -19.58 12.61
CA PHE A 47 14.81 -19.42 11.92
C PHE A 47 16.03 -19.58 12.84
N VAL A 48 15.94 -19.03 14.05
CA VAL A 48 17.05 -19.08 15.02
C VAL A 48 17.18 -20.45 15.70
N ASN A 49 16.04 -21.17 15.88
CA ASN A 49 16.01 -22.43 16.64
C ASN A 49 15.86 -23.68 15.75
N VAL A 50 15.92 -23.54 14.42
CA VAL A 50 15.93 -24.69 13.52
C VAL A 50 17.33 -25.29 13.49
N ASP A 51 17.42 -26.57 13.84
CA ASP A 51 18.65 -27.35 13.69
C ASP A 51 18.95 -27.66 12.22
N ASP A 52 20.21 -27.77 11.85
CA ASP A 52 20.69 -28.01 10.47
C ASP A 52 20.12 -29.31 9.85
N THR A 53 19.47 -30.16 10.66
CA THR A 53 18.83 -31.41 10.24
C THR A 53 17.41 -31.24 9.70
N VAL A 54 16.86 -30.01 9.75
CA VAL A 54 15.46 -29.74 9.36
C VAL A 54 15.29 -29.74 7.85
N SER A 55 14.21 -30.38 7.39
CA SER A 55 13.92 -30.50 5.97
C SER A 55 13.77 -29.14 5.25
N TYR A 56 14.16 -29.12 3.98
CA TYR A 56 13.98 -28.01 3.05
C TYR A 56 12.57 -27.36 3.10
N ALA A 57 11.52 -28.17 3.32
CA ALA A 57 10.16 -27.70 3.43
C ALA A 57 9.95 -26.74 4.61
N ALA A 58 10.62 -27.00 5.74
CA ALA A 58 10.52 -26.15 6.93
C ALA A 58 11.20 -24.78 6.69
N ASN A 59 12.38 -24.76 6.10
CA ASN A 59 13.09 -23.50 5.78
C ASN A 59 12.26 -22.60 4.84
N ARG A 60 11.57 -23.18 3.87
CA ARG A 60 10.67 -22.47 2.99
C ARG A 60 9.47 -21.86 3.74
N THR A 61 8.91 -22.60 4.69
CA THR A 61 7.77 -22.13 5.51
C THR A 61 8.19 -20.97 6.41
N ILE A 62 9.39 -21.01 6.99
CA ILE A 62 9.97 -19.93 7.79
C ILE A 62 10.09 -18.64 6.95
N GLY A 63 10.64 -18.73 5.74
CA GLY A 63 10.80 -17.59 4.85
C GLY A 63 9.46 -16.94 4.47
N VAL A 64 8.44 -17.76 4.19
CA VAL A 64 7.07 -17.26 3.94
C VAL A 64 6.51 -16.52 5.16
N GLY A 65 6.71 -17.08 6.37
CA GLY A 65 6.29 -16.43 7.62
C GLY A 65 6.93 -15.04 7.80
N ILE A 66 8.24 -14.94 7.64
CA ILE A 66 8.98 -13.66 7.72
C ILE A 66 8.48 -12.67 6.64
N GLY A 67 8.25 -13.14 5.41
CA GLY A 67 7.72 -12.31 4.33
C GLY A 67 6.34 -11.71 4.64
N ILE A 68 5.42 -12.54 5.15
CA ILE A 68 4.09 -12.07 5.62
C ILE A 68 4.25 -11.07 6.77
N GLY A 69 5.18 -11.35 7.69
CA GLY A 69 5.51 -10.49 8.81
C GLY A 69 5.90 -9.08 8.36
N LEU A 70 6.87 -8.99 7.45
CA LEU A 70 7.34 -7.72 6.89
C LEU A 70 6.23 -6.94 6.17
N CYS A 71 5.42 -7.61 5.37
CA CYS A 71 4.29 -6.99 4.67
C CYS A 71 3.25 -6.43 5.65
N GLY A 72 2.93 -7.19 6.71
CA GLY A 72 2.04 -6.74 7.78
C GLY A 72 2.55 -5.48 8.46
N LEU A 73 3.85 -5.42 8.78
CA LEU A 73 4.49 -4.24 9.39
C LEU A 73 4.43 -3.01 8.47
N VAL A 74 4.68 -3.15 7.17
CA VAL A 74 4.58 -2.05 6.20
C VAL A 74 3.15 -1.51 6.12
N ILE A 75 2.15 -2.39 6.02
CA ILE A 75 0.73 -1.99 5.98
C ILE A 75 0.35 -1.30 7.30
N ALA A 76 0.80 -1.82 8.43
CA ALA A 76 0.57 -1.22 9.75
C ALA A 76 1.17 0.19 9.83
N ALA A 77 2.44 0.36 9.44
CA ALA A 77 3.13 1.64 9.48
C ALA A 77 2.41 2.71 8.64
N ILE A 78 1.96 2.35 7.43
CA ILE A 78 1.21 3.26 6.55
C ILE A 78 -0.16 3.62 7.16
N SER A 79 -0.90 2.62 7.66
CA SER A 79 -2.27 2.83 8.17
C SER A 79 -2.27 3.61 9.47
N LEU A 80 -1.42 3.23 10.44
CA LEU A 80 -1.28 3.92 11.72
C LEU A 80 -0.69 5.32 11.54
N GLY A 81 0.31 5.48 10.67
CA GLY A 81 0.89 6.79 10.37
C GLY A 81 -0.15 7.78 9.84
N ARG A 82 -1.09 7.32 9.02
CA ARG A 82 -2.22 8.15 8.55
C ARG A 82 -3.22 8.44 9.66
N ALA A 83 -3.55 7.42 10.48
CA ALA A 83 -4.49 7.58 11.58
C ALA A 83 -3.99 8.59 12.63
N PHE A 84 -2.70 8.50 13.02
CA PHE A 84 -2.11 9.42 14.00
C PHE A 84 -1.93 10.84 13.46
N ARG A 85 -1.72 11.01 12.14
CA ARG A 85 -1.65 12.35 11.52
C ARG A 85 -3.01 13.02 11.43
N GLY A 86 -4.05 12.26 11.09
CA GLY A 86 -5.43 12.77 10.99
C GLY A 86 -6.03 13.10 12.34
N GLY A 87 -5.79 12.23 13.34
CA GLY A 87 -6.39 12.34 14.68
C GLY A 87 -7.82 11.81 14.72
N SER A 88 -8.46 11.87 15.91
CA SER A 88 -9.82 11.37 16.12
C SER A 88 -10.89 12.21 15.43
N ASP A 89 -10.61 13.50 15.26
CA ASP A 89 -11.57 14.50 14.78
C ASP A 89 -11.21 15.07 13.41
N GLU A 90 -10.59 14.26 12.55
CA GLU A 90 -10.34 14.64 11.17
C GLU A 90 -11.66 14.78 10.41
N TYR A 91 -11.85 15.93 9.75
CA TYR A 91 -13.04 16.18 8.94
C TYR A 91 -12.76 17.13 7.78
N PHE A 92 -13.66 17.09 6.81
CA PHE A 92 -13.78 18.06 5.73
C PHE A 92 -15.07 18.85 5.91
N GLU A 93 -15.02 20.17 5.77
CA GLU A 93 -16.21 21.03 5.71
C GLU A 93 -16.28 21.69 4.35
N VAL A 94 -17.43 21.54 3.71
CA VAL A 94 -17.82 22.33 2.54
C VAL A 94 -18.48 23.59 3.08
N ARG A 95 -17.91 24.74 2.76
CA ARG A 95 -18.43 26.05 3.15
C ARG A 95 -18.85 26.83 1.92
N GLU A 96 -19.58 27.93 2.12
CA GLU A 96 -20.05 28.78 1.02
C GLU A 96 -18.92 29.23 0.11
N HIS A 97 -17.79 29.67 0.69
CA HIS A 97 -16.68 30.27 -0.04
C HIS A 97 -15.43 29.37 -0.14
N GLY A 98 -15.48 28.13 0.37
CA GLY A 98 -14.31 27.29 0.32
C GLY A 98 -14.46 25.89 0.92
N LEU A 99 -13.34 25.17 0.90
CA LEU A 99 -13.16 23.84 1.48
C LEU A 99 -12.24 23.96 2.69
N VAL A 100 -12.65 23.41 3.82
CA VAL A 100 -11.84 23.33 5.04
C VAL A 100 -11.51 21.89 5.36
N HIS A 101 -10.25 21.61 5.67
CA HIS A 101 -9.78 20.32 6.16
C HIS A 101 -9.15 20.49 7.53
N ALA A 102 -9.76 19.89 8.51
CA ALA A 102 -9.29 19.88 9.89
C ALA A 102 -8.67 18.52 10.25
N THR A 103 -7.50 18.58 10.84
CA THR A 103 -6.78 17.44 11.42
C THR A 103 -6.45 17.75 12.88
N ALA A 104 -5.98 16.76 13.64
CA ALA A 104 -5.55 16.99 15.03
C ALA A 104 -4.42 18.04 15.18
N ARG A 105 -3.68 18.32 14.11
CA ARG A 105 -2.50 19.21 14.17
C ARG A 105 -2.74 20.60 13.59
N GLN A 106 -3.65 20.70 12.65
CA GLN A 106 -3.86 21.94 11.90
C GLN A 106 -5.23 21.95 11.24
N VAL A 107 -5.76 23.12 11.06
CA VAL A 107 -6.91 23.40 10.21
C VAL A 107 -6.43 24.21 9.02
N ARG A 108 -6.83 23.82 7.82
CA ARG A 108 -6.51 24.51 6.56
C ARG A 108 -7.80 24.80 5.82
N GLY A 109 -7.90 25.98 5.27
CA GLY A 109 -8.98 26.39 4.39
C GLY A 109 -8.44 26.82 3.03
N TRP A 110 -9.24 26.63 2.00
CA TRP A 110 -8.98 27.07 0.63
C TRP A 110 -10.26 27.61 0.02
N THR A 111 -10.18 28.70 -0.67
CA THR A 111 -11.31 29.27 -1.42
C THR A 111 -11.60 28.41 -2.65
N TRP A 112 -12.84 28.43 -3.12
CA TRP A 112 -13.20 27.70 -4.34
C TRP A 112 -12.44 28.20 -5.57
N ASP A 113 -12.15 29.51 -5.63
CA ASP A 113 -11.41 30.12 -6.74
C ASP A 113 -9.94 29.73 -6.79
N SER A 114 -9.39 29.26 -5.67
CA SER A 114 -7.99 28.79 -5.61
C SER A 114 -7.80 27.34 -6.07
N ILE A 115 -8.87 26.65 -6.47
CA ILE A 115 -8.77 25.29 -7.00
C ILE A 115 -8.20 25.32 -8.41
N ASP A 116 -7.04 24.73 -8.59
CA ASP A 116 -6.36 24.60 -9.87
C ASP A 116 -6.78 23.31 -10.59
N ASP A 117 -6.83 22.19 -9.86
CA ASP A 117 -7.18 20.89 -10.44
C ASP A 117 -7.85 19.94 -9.43
N VAL A 118 -8.79 19.15 -9.90
CA VAL A 118 -9.48 18.10 -9.11
C VAL A 118 -9.38 16.77 -9.83
N VAL A 119 -8.59 15.86 -9.28
CA VAL A 119 -8.40 14.51 -9.80
C VAL A 119 -9.19 13.51 -8.97
N SER A 120 -10.28 12.99 -9.52
CA SER A 120 -11.03 11.92 -8.87
C SER A 120 -10.63 10.54 -9.39
N SER A 121 -10.28 9.65 -8.46
CA SER A 121 -9.99 8.24 -8.76
C SER A 121 -11.06 7.34 -8.16
N ARG A 122 -11.98 6.88 -9.01
CA ARG A 122 -12.93 5.86 -8.62
C ARG A 122 -12.32 4.46 -8.77
N PRO A 123 -12.52 3.54 -7.81
CA PRO A 123 -12.19 2.14 -8.04
C PRO A 123 -13.10 1.62 -9.15
N LEU A 124 -12.54 0.85 -10.08
CA LEU A 124 -13.28 0.25 -11.21
C LEU A 124 -14.40 -0.69 -10.74
N ARG A 125 -14.27 -1.26 -9.58
CA ARG A 125 -15.26 -2.14 -8.95
C ARG A 125 -15.21 -1.94 -7.44
N GLU A 126 -16.33 -1.57 -6.86
CA GLU A 126 -16.48 -1.54 -5.40
C GLU A 126 -16.60 -2.95 -4.85
N THR A 127 -15.49 -3.54 -4.49
CA THR A 127 -15.44 -4.80 -3.73
C THR A 127 -15.54 -4.50 -2.22
N ALA A 128 -15.97 -5.48 -1.43
CA ALA A 128 -15.99 -5.34 0.03
C ALA A 128 -14.58 -4.99 0.59
N LEU A 129 -13.52 -5.53 -0.03
CA LEU A 129 -12.14 -5.23 0.32
C LEU A 129 -11.76 -3.80 -0.06
N SER A 130 -12.12 -3.34 -1.27
CA SER A 130 -11.83 -1.98 -1.73
C SER A 130 -12.53 -0.94 -0.84
N ARG A 131 -13.75 -1.22 -0.41
CA ARG A 131 -14.49 -0.42 0.58
C ARG A 131 -13.79 -0.40 1.93
N ARG A 132 -13.32 -1.55 2.43
CA ARG A 132 -12.59 -1.65 3.71
C ARG A 132 -11.27 -0.89 3.68
N LEU A 133 -10.54 -0.93 2.59
CA LEU A 133 -9.26 -0.24 2.43
C LEU A 133 -9.41 1.26 2.06
N GLY A 134 -10.64 1.76 1.94
CA GLY A 134 -10.89 3.15 1.55
C GLY A 134 -10.37 3.46 0.15
N SER A 135 -10.52 2.50 -0.78
CA SER A 135 -10.08 2.68 -2.16
C SER A 135 -10.92 3.74 -2.86
N GLY A 136 -10.27 4.47 -3.72
CA GLY A 136 -10.78 5.67 -4.35
C GLY A 136 -10.23 6.91 -3.66
N ARG A 137 -9.73 7.84 -4.46
CA ARG A 137 -9.07 9.04 -3.96
C ARG A 137 -9.56 10.23 -4.76
N VAL A 138 -9.77 11.33 -4.07
CA VAL A 138 -9.92 12.62 -4.71
C VAL A 138 -8.74 13.47 -4.24
N LEU A 139 -8.02 14.02 -5.18
CA LEU A 139 -6.94 14.95 -4.96
C LEU A 139 -7.42 16.31 -5.47
N VAL A 140 -7.39 17.29 -4.61
CA VAL A 140 -7.65 18.68 -4.96
C VAL A 140 -6.32 19.42 -4.88
N SER A 141 -5.91 20.03 -5.96
CA SER A 141 -4.73 20.88 -6.06
C SER A 141 -5.14 22.33 -6.10
N PHE A 142 -4.38 23.20 -5.43
CA PHE A 142 -4.66 24.63 -5.34
C PHE A 142 -3.54 25.42 -6.00
N ASP A 143 -3.83 26.63 -6.45
CA ASP A 143 -2.93 27.57 -7.15
C ASP A 143 -1.64 27.87 -6.37
N ASN A 144 -1.71 27.83 -5.04
CA ASN A 144 -0.56 27.97 -4.15
C ASN A 144 0.34 26.73 -4.06
N GLY A 145 0.09 25.71 -4.88
CA GLY A 145 0.81 24.42 -4.90
C GLY A 145 0.44 23.48 -3.76
N GLN A 146 -0.46 23.88 -2.85
CA GLN A 146 -0.97 23.00 -1.81
C GLN A 146 -1.89 21.94 -2.41
N LYS A 147 -1.96 20.80 -1.74
CA LYS A 147 -2.81 19.68 -2.15
C LYS A 147 -3.54 19.13 -0.95
N THR A 148 -4.83 18.88 -1.10
CA THR A 148 -5.59 18.10 -0.13
C THR A 148 -6.10 16.82 -0.77
N ARG A 149 -6.22 15.79 0.02
CA ARG A 149 -6.61 14.47 -0.46
C ARG A 149 -7.57 13.82 0.50
N PHE A 150 -8.66 13.32 -0.01
CA PHE A 150 -9.57 12.47 0.72
C PHE A 150 -9.75 11.12 0.03
N ASP A 151 -9.98 10.09 0.83
CA ASP A 151 -10.12 8.70 0.39
C ASP A 151 -11.53 8.16 0.75
N GLY A 152 -11.75 6.88 0.48
CA GLY A 152 -13.02 6.22 0.78
C GLY A 152 -13.33 6.04 2.28
N MET A 153 -12.49 6.57 3.17
CA MET A 153 -12.74 6.60 4.62
C MET A 153 -13.52 7.85 5.06
N VAL A 154 -13.76 8.79 4.14
CA VAL A 154 -14.59 9.98 4.42
C VAL A 154 -16.06 9.58 4.37
N ALA A 155 -16.81 9.92 5.40
CA ALA A 155 -18.26 9.74 5.44
C ALA A 155 -18.91 10.55 4.32
N ASP A 156 -19.91 9.96 3.67
CA ASP A 156 -20.65 10.59 2.56
C ASP A 156 -19.76 11.20 1.48
N ARG A 157 -18.66 10.49 1.16
CA ARG A 157 -17.68 10.91 0.17
C ARG A 157 -18.31 11.40 -1.13
N HIS A 158 -19.37 10.71 -1.61
CA HIS A 158 -20.03 11.07 -2.87
C HIS A 158 -20.64 12.47 -2.80
N THR A 159 -21.21 12.84 -1.65
CA THR A 159 -21.75 14.16 -1.42
C THR A 159 -20.66 15.21 -1.41
N LEU A 160 -19.53 14.93 -0.73
CA LEU A 160 -18.36 15.82 -0.75
C LEU A 160 -17.80 15.98 -2.18
N GLU A 161 -17.68 14.90 -2.93
CA GLU A 161 -17.21 14.91 -4.31
C GLU A 161 -18.17 15.72 -5.21
N ALA A 162 -19.49 15.50 -5.08
CA ALA A 162 -20.49 16.23 -5.82
C ALA A 162 -20.50 17.74 -5.47
N ALA A 163 -20.31 18.09 -4.19
CA ALA A 163 -20.21 19.47 -3.75
C ALA A 163 -18.99 20.19 -4.35
N ILE A 164 -17.84 19.51 -4.42
CA ILE A 164 -16.65 20.05 -5.08
C ILE A 164 -16.88 20.19 -6.58
N GLN A 165 -17.49 19.18 -7.22
CA GLN A 165 -17.76 19.18 -8.66
C GLN A 165 -18.76 20.28 -9.07
N SER A 166 -19.76 20.56 -8.24
CA SER A 166 -20.73 21.63 -8.51
C SER A 166 -20.12 23.04 -8.43
N ARG A 167 -19.07 23.22 -7.63
CA ARG A 167 -18.37 24.49 -7.46
C ARG A 167 -17.22 24.68 -8.43
N TYR A 168 -16.62 23.58 -8.89
CA TYR A 168 -15.54 23.56 -9.86
C TYR A 168 -15.97 22.73 -11.08
N PRO A 169 -16.66 23.31 -12.07
CA PRO A 169 -17.12 22.58 -13.27
C PRO A 169 -15.96 22.11 -14.16
N GLY A 170 -14.78 22.67 -13.99
CA GLY A 170 -13.53 22.22 -14.61
C GLY A 170 -12.93 20.95 -14.00
N VAL A 171 -13.73 20.14 -13.29
CA VAL A 171 -13.26 18.79 -12.91
C VAL A 171 -12.84 18.10 -14.20
N VAL A 172 -11.60 18.30 -14.51
CA VAL A 172 -10.89 17.40 -15.40
C VAL A 172 -10.97 16.10 -14.64
N ARG A 173 -11.94 15.25 -15.01
CA ARG A 173 -11.63 13.84 -14.98
C ARG A 173 -10.34 13.80 -15.77
N ALA A 174 -9.23 14.02 -15.00
CA ALA A 174 -7.92 14.08 -15.59
C ALA A 174 -7.95 12.96 -16.57
N ASP A 175 -7.74 13.29 -17.83
CA ASP A 175 -7.75 12.28 -18.83
C ASP A 175 -6.65 11.33 -18.39
N ARG A 176 -7.05 10.48 -17.42
CA ARG A 176 -6.25 9.47 -16.77
C ARG A 176 -5.63 8.58 -17.82
N MET A 177 -6.18 8.65 -19.03
CA MET A 177 -5.68 7.88 -20.14
C MET A 177 -4.25 8.25 -20.50
N ASP A 178 -3.86 9.52 -20.54
CA ASP A 178 -2.51 9.87 -20.94
C ASP A 178 -1.47 9.66 -19.83
N TRP A 179 -1.80 10.06 -18.61
CA TRP A 179 -0.93 9.75 -17.46
C TRP A 179 -0.95 8.26 -17.15
N ALA A 180 -2.12 7.60 -17.21
CA ALA A 180 -2.26 6.19 -17.01
C ALA A 180 -1.58 5.36 -18.10
N ARG A 181 -1.57 5.82 -19.35
CA ARG A 181 -0.77 5.18 -20.41
C ARG A 181 0.72 5.28 -20.13
N LYS A 182 1.22 6.47 -19.73
CA LYS A 182 2.63 6.62 -19.35
C LYS A 182 3.01 5.79 -18.12
N VAL A 183 2.19 5.81 -17.07
CA VAL A 183 2.46 5.06 -15.83
C VAL A 183 2.08 3.59 -15.98
N GLY A 184 1.11 3.26 -16.82
CA GLY A 184 0.71 1.88 -17.09
C GLY A 184 1.85 1.04 -17.67
N SER A 185 2.66 1.60 -18.57
CA SER A 185 3.85 0.91 -19.09
C SER A 185 4.90 0.63 -18.02
N TRP A 186 5.10 1.54 -17.07
CA TRP A 186 6.00 1.32 -15.92
C TRP A 186 5.52 0.20 -15.00
N TRP A 187 4.21 0.12 -14.74
CA TRP A 187 3.66 -0.98 -13.94
C TRP A 187 3.84 -2.34 -14.63
N LEU A 188 3.74 -2.39 -15.95
CA LEU A 188 4.03 -3.60 -16.73
C LEU A 188 5.52 -3.94 -16.64
N ALA A 189 6.41 -2.97 -16.74
CA ALA A 189 7.84 -3.17 -16.57
C ALA A 189 8.18 -3.70 -15.17
N PHE A 190 7.59 -3.12 -14.10
CA PHE A 190 7.75 -3.62 -12.74
C PHE A 190 7.21 -5.05 -12.58
N ALA A 191 6.04 -5.36 -13.16
CA ALA A 191 5.50 -6.72 -13.14
C ALA A 191 6.46 -7.70 -13.82
N ALA A 192 7.04 -7.34 -14.98
CA ALA A 192 8.03 -8.16 -15.67
C ALA A 192 9.31 -8.38 -14.84
N VAL A 193 9.80 -7.35 -14.17
CA VAL A 193 10.97 -7.45 -13.27
C VAL A 193 10.68 -8.40 -12.10
N PHE A 194 9.52 -8.25 -11.43
CA PHE A 194 9.15 -9.14 -10.33
C PHE A 194 8.95 -10.57 -10.79
N LEU A 195 8.36 -10.77 -11.98
CA LEU A 195 8.21 -12.09 -12.58
C LEU A 195 9.56 -12.74 -12.88
N ALA A 196 10.47 -12.01 -13.54
CA ALA A 196 11.81 -12.48 -13.86
C ALA A 196 12.61 -12.81 -12.59
N ALA A 197 12.57 -11.94 -11.57
CA ALA A 197 13.22 -12.18 -10.29
C ALA A 197 12.63 -13.41 -9.57
N GLY A 198 11.31 -13.58 -9.60
CA GLY A 198 10.64 -14.75 -9.04
C GLY A 198 11.05 -16.04 -9.75
N ILE A 199 11.06 -16.04 -11.08
CA ILE A 199 11.53 -17.20 -11.88
C ILE A 199 12.99 -17.50 -11.56
N TRP A 200 13.86 -16.49 -11.52
CA TRP A 200 15.26 -16.67 -11.18
C TRP A 200 15.43 -17.31 -9.80
N MET A 201 14.69 -16.87 -8.79
CA MET A 201 14.72 -17.47 -7.45
C MET A 201 14.24 -18.93 -7.47
N ILE A 202 13.17 -19.24 -8.20
CA ILE A 202 12.65 -20.61 -8.34
C ILE A 202 13.71 -21.51 -9.00
N VAL A 203 14.33 -21.04 -10.08
CA VAL A 203 15.39 -21.78 -10.78
C VAL A 203 16.62 -22.00 -9.87
N THR A 204 17.01 -20.97 -9.11
CA THR A 204 18.11 -21.08 -8.14
C THR A 204 17.79 -22.14 -7.08
N ILE A 205 16.56 -22.14 -6.56
CA ILE A 205 16.10 -23.14 -5.59
C ILE A 205 16.08 -24.54 -6.21
N ALA A 206 15.60 -24.67 -7.46
CA ALA A 206 15.53 -25.98 -8.13
C ALA A 206 16.91 -26.56 -8.45
N ASN A 207 17.86 -25.70 -8.82
CA ASN A 207 19.22 -26.13 -9.19
C ASN A 207 20.18 -26.16 -7.98
N SER A 208 19.70 -25.84 -6.79
CA SER A 208 20.56 -25.79 -5.58
C SER A 208 20.93 -27.16 -5.03
N LYS A 209 20.28 -28.22 -5.50
CA LYS A 209 20.54 -29.59 -5.08
C LYS A 209 21.45 -30.27 -6.09
N SER A 210 22.59 -30.74 -5.64
CA SER A 210 23.48 -31.60 -6.40
C SER A 210 23.72 -32.89 -5.65
N GLU A 211 23.56 -34.01 -6.35
CA GLU A 211 23.95 -35.31 -5.81
C GLU A 211 25.47 -35.49 -6.00
N GLN A 212 26.20 -35.62 -4.92
CA GLN A 212 27.59 -36.06 -4.97
C GLN A 212 27.69 -37.48 -4.47
N ILE A 213 28.31 -38.32 -5.28
CA ILE A 213 28.64 -39.70 -4.90
C ILE A 213 29.91 -39.62 -4.09
N VAL A 214 29.81 -39.89 -2.78
CA VAL A 214 30.99 -39.96 -1.91
C VAL A 214 31.31 -41.45 -1.74
N GLU A 215 32.49 -41.83 -2.25
CA GLU A 215 33.04 -43.18 -2.00
C GLU A 215 33.59 -43.25 -0.58
N THR A 216 32.93 -44.05 0.23
CA THR A 216 33.40 -44.36 1.58
C THR A 216 33.93 -45.80 1.58
N SER A 217 34.83 -46.13 2.49
CA SER A 217 35.43 -47.47 2.62
C SER A 217 34.42 -48.61 2.79
N SER A 218 33.16 -48.33 3.00
CA SER A 218 32.04 -49.29 3.13
C SER A 218 31.07 -49.30 1.95
N GLY A 219 31.32 -48.50 0.89
CA GLY A 219 30.48 -48.42 -0.31
C GLY A 219 30.26 -46.96 -0.78
N SER A 220 29.73 -46.80 -1.99
CA SER A 220 29.34 -45.50 -2.52
C SER A 220 27.99 -45.07 -1.97
N THR A 221 27.95 -43.94 -1.28
CA THR A 221 26.70 -43.34 -0.79
C THR A 221 26.45 -42.04 -1.53
N ALA A 222 25.28 -41.85 -2.13
CA ALA A 222 24.88 -40.59 -2.71
C ALA A 222 24.50 -39.62 -1.57
N ILE A 223 25.25 -38.54 -1.44
CA ILE A 223 24.97 -37.48 -0.48
C ILE A 223 24.42 -36.27 -1.27
N GLU A 224 23.24 -35.81 -0.90
CA GLU A 224 22.65 -34.63 -1.46
C GLU A 224 23.32 -33.40 -0.81
N ILE A 225 24.12 -32.67 -1.60
CA ILE A 225 24.76 -31.46 -1.16
C ILE A 225 24.01 -30.25 -1.73
N SER A 226 23.56 -29.36 -0.85
CA SER A 226 22.97 -28.11 -1.25
C SER A 226 24.04 -27.07 -1.52
N THR A 227 23.99 -26.42 -2.69
CA THR A 227 24.88 -25.28 -3.04
C THR A 227 24.46 -24.00 -2.36
N VAL A 228 23.25 -23.93 -1.81
CA VAL A 228 22.69 -22.79 -1.09
C VAL A 228 22.63 -23.14 0.40
N SER A 229 23.13 -22.25 1.25
CA SER A 229 23.03 -22.41 2.70
C SER A 229 21.57 -22.33 3.17
N ASP A 230 21.26 -22.89 4.34
CA ASP A 230 19.92 -22.83 4.93
C ASP A 230 19.40 -21.39 5.09
N ALA A 231 20.25 -20.48 5.53
CA ALA A 231 19.94 -19.04 5.54
C ALA A 231 19.64 -18.51 4.13
N GLY A 232 20.35 -18.99 3.11
CA GLY A 232 20.10 -18.62 1.72
C GLY A 232 18.70 -19.02 1.25
N TYR A 233 18.23 -20.22 1.61
CA TYR A 233 16.86 -20.66 1.29
C TYR A 233 15.80 -19.80 1.96
N VAL A 234 16.01 -19.39 3.20
CA VAL A 234 15.08 -18.50 3.89
C VAL A 234 14.98 -17.16 3.18
N TRP A 235 16.13 -16.57 2.79
CA TRP A 235 16.13 -15.29 2.07
C TRP A 235 15.53 -15.40 0.67
N LEU A 236 15.75 -16.51 -0.04
CA LEU A 236 15.10 -16.79 -1.33
C LEU A 236 13.58 -16.88 -1.18
N ALA A 237 13.09 -17.54 -0.11
CA ALA A 237 11.66 -17.63 0.16
C ALA A 237 11.04 -16.26 0.52
N VAL A 238 11.72 -15.45 1.34
CA VAL A 238 11.31 -14.06 1.62
C VAL A 238 11.23 -13.26 0.33
N GLY A 239 12.28 -13.33 -0.50
CA GLY A 239 12.33 -12.64 -1.78
C GLY A 239 11.20 -13.07 -2.72
N LEU A 240 10.86 -14.35 -2.75
CA LEU A 240 9.77 -14.89 -3.56
C LEU A 240 8.40 -14.33 -3.13
N VAL A 241 8.15 -14.20 -1.83
CA VAL A 241 6.93 -13.56 -1.30
C VAL A 241 6.86 -12.10 -1.71
N VAL A 242 7.97 -11.36 -1.59
CA VAL A 242 8.05 -9.96 -2.01
C VAL A 242 7.81 -9.81 -3.51
N CYS A 243 8.41 -10.68 -4.34
CA CYS A 243 8.20 -10.69 -5.78
C CYS A 243 6.74 -11.00 -6.15
N LEU A 244 6.10 -11.95 -5.49
CA LEU A 244 4.72 -12.33 -5.74
C LEU A 244 3.76 -11.19 -5.39
N LEU A 245 3.96 -10.53 -4.25
CA LEU A 245 3.19 -9.36 -3.85
C LEU A 245 3.45 -8.16 -4.77
N GLY A 246 4.70 -7.95 -5.17
CA GLY A 246 5.08 -6.93 -6.15
C GLY A 246 4.40 -7.16 -7.49
N LEU A 247 4.37 -8.40 -7.96
CA LEU A 247 3.71 -8.81 -9.21
C LEU A 247 2.20 -8.57 -9.13
N ILE A 248 1.53 -9.05 -8.08
CA ILE A 248 0.08 -8.86 -7.88
C ILE A 248 -0.25 -7.37 -7.82
N THR A 249 0.53 -6.59 -7.08
CA THR A 249 0.32 -5.15 -6.94
C THR A 249 0.49 -4.45 -8.28
N SER A 250 1.59 -4.72 -8.99
CA SER A 250 1.90 -4.12 -10.29
C SER A 250 0.86 -4.49 -11.35
N ALA A 251 0.45 -5.76 -11.42
CA ALA A 251 -0.60 -6.22 -12.32
C ALA A 251 -1.95 -5.57 -11.98
N SER A 252 -2.30 -5.49 -10.71
CA SER A 252 -3.56 -4.85 -10.26
C SER A 252 -3.60 -3.37 -10.65
N PHE A 253 -2.48 -2.64 -10.48
CA PHE A 253 -2.38 -1.26 -10.94
C PHE A 253 -2.43 -1.14 -12.45
N TYR A 254 -1.73 -2.00 -13.19
CA TYR A 254 -1.78 -2.02 -14.65
C TYR A 254 -3.20 -2.21 -15.16
N PHE A 255 -3.92 -3.23 -14.69
CA PHE A 255 -5.31 -3.46 -15.09
C PHE A 255 -6.27 -2.37 -14.61
N ALA A 256 -6.03 -1.77 -13.45
CA ALA A 256 -6.81 -0.65 -12.95
C ALA A 256 -6.67 0.63 -13.78
N TYR A 257 -5.51 0.81 -14.44
CA TYR A 257 -5.22 2.00 -15.24
C TYR A 257 -5.43 1.82 -16.74
N ARG A 258 -5.50 0.57 -17.24
CA ARG A 258 -5.69 0.31 -18.67
C ARG A 258 -7.15 0.42 -19.11
N ARG A 259 -8.12 0.28 -18.20
CA ARG A 259 -9.55 0.43 -18.45
C ARG A 259 -10.03 1.83 -18.11
#